data_e22acbf77519013fb79a2f2cbb4dcd1b
#
_entry.id   e22acbf77519013fb79a2f2cbb4dcd1b
#
_cell.length_a   1.000
_cell.length_b   1.000
_cell.length_c   1.000
_cell.angle_alpha   90.00
_cell.angle_beta   90.00
_cell.angle_gamma   90.00
#
_symmetry.space_group_name_H-M   'P 1'
#
loop_
_entity.id
_entity.type
_entity.pdbx_description
1 polymer ?
#
loop_
_entity_poly.entity_id
_entity_poly.type
_entity_poly.pdbx_seq_one_letter_code
_entity_poly.pdbx_strand_id
1 'polypeptide(L)'
;MTPKVRSVAAAAASVALLTVFARLAGFGRILAFSQTVGDTCLGTAYQTANQVPNVLFEVVAGGALAGVLVPLLSSRLASGDERQRADASRTASAALTWSVLVLVVVAGLTALLARPVMGLLLRGGSVEGCGDSLLRTGTVMLWVFLPQVPLYAVAVVFAGVLQAQQRFTAPAAAPLVSSLVVGLAYLVVGWMVPAAVVRGNLAAVPDRAVAVLAGGTTLGVLVLALAHAPALRSAVRWRPTLRPTPGDGSRLRSLALSGLAVLLAQQVVTIAITVAANDGATGAVNRWSYAWAMFLLPYAVLAVPVATAVFPRLSRAAEGAHEDFATILAPAVRVVLLVSSLGAAALAAVAAPVAVVFVASRVGSGQSGDLAAALVLFAPGLLGYGLVALLTRALYALGEGRSAAAGTVAGWVVVLIGVVVLPAVLPDERVVSALALAHTLGLTVAGVLLLRAVHRAAGPGSLTGLVRVVVASLLSAFAGGLVGGLVGARVGVHGIAGEVALGVGVGVLAVLVWALVARFTAPTDVRALTGTLRRVVRR
;
A
#
# COMPACT_ATOMS: atom_id res chain seq x y z
N MET A 1 -4.14 36.80 9.55
CA MET A 1 -4.75 35.46 9.66
C MET A 1 -5.62 35.40 10.91
N THR A 2 -6.92 35.14 10.77
CA THR A 2 -7.86 35.06 11.89
C THR A 2 -7.53 33.85 12.79
N PRO A 3 -7.88 33.87 14.11
CA PRO A 3 -7.58 32.77 15.04
C PRO A 3 -8.06 31.39 14.56
N LYS A 4 -9.19 31.32 13.85
CA LYS A 4 -9.73 30.09 13.24
C LYS A 4 -8.81 29.50 12.15
N VAL A 5 -8.17 30.33 11.32
CA VAL A 5 -7.27 29.87 10.25
C VAL A 5 -5.96 29.32 10.83
N ARG A 6 -5.45 29.92 11.91
CA ARG A 6 -4.28 29.40 12.63
C ARG A 6 -4.55 28.02 13.25
N SER A 7 -5.74 27.78 13.80
CA SER A 7 -6.09 26.48 14.39
C SER A 7 -6.24 25.37 13.36
N VAL A 8 -6.78 25.67 12.18
CA VAL A 8 -6.91 24.69 11.07
C VAL A 8 -5.53 24.35 10.49
N ALA A 9 -4.66 25.35 10.29
CA ALA A 9 -3.30 25.11 9.81
C ALA A 9 -2.47 24.27 10.80
N ALA A 10 -2.58 24.53 12.10
CA ALA A 10 -1.91 23.74 13.13
C ALA A 10 -2.44 22.29 13.18
N ALA A 11 -3.74 22.09 13.06
CA ALA A 11 -4.34 20.77 13.00
C ALA A 11 -3.89 19.99 11.75
N ALA A 12 -3.85 20.65 10.58
CA ALA A 12 -3.36 20.04 9.35
C ALA A 12 -1.87 19.67 9.45
N ALA A 13 -1.04 20.54 10.04
CA ALA A 13 0.38 20.27 10.25
C ALA A 13 0.60 19.09 11.21
N SER A 14 -0.18 18.98 12.29
CA SER A 14 -0.07 17.86 13.22
C SER A 14 -0.46 16.52 12.58
N VAL A 15 -1.51 16.49 11.74
CA VAL A 15 -1.91 15.29 10.99
C VAL A 15 -0.83 14.91 9.97
N ALA A 16 -0.25 15.87 9.25
CA ALA A 16 0.84 15.62 8.32
C ALA A 16 2.07 15.04 9.02
N LEU A 17 2.46 15.62 10.15
CA LEU A 17 3.59 15.15 10.97
C LEU A 17 3.35 13.74 11.50
N LEU A 18 2.17 13.45 12.07
CA LEU A 18 1.79 12.10 12.50
C LEU A 18 1.82 11.09 11.36
N THR A 19 1.37 11.49 10.16
CA THR A 19 1.41 10.63 8.97
C THR A 19 2.85 10.30 8.58
N VAL A 20 3.76 11.28 8.61
CA VAL A 20 5.19 11.06 8.35
C VAL A 20 5.78 10.09 9.38
N PHE A 21 5.55 10.33 10.68
CA PHE A 21 6.03 9.42 11.73
C PHE A 21 5.44 8.02 11.61
N ALA A 22 4.16 7.88 11.23
CA ALA A 22 3.55 6.58 10.98
C ALA A 22 4.21 5.83 9.81
N ARG A 23 4.60 6.55 8.74
CA ARG A 23 5.34 5.97 7.60
C ARG A 23 6.75 5.54 8.00
N LEU A 24 7.46 6.38 8.76
CA LEU A 24 8.80 6.05 9.27
C LEU A 24 8.76 4.85 10.23
N ALA A 25 7.78 4.79 11.13
CA ALA A 25 7.60 3.65 12.03
C ALA A 25 7.22 2.37 11.26
N GLY A 26 6.37 2.48 10.23
CA GLY A 26 6.05 1.37 9.33
C GLY A 26 7.29 0.84 8.61
N PHE A 27 8.13 1.72 8.09
CA PHE A 27 9.40 1.35 7.48
C PHE A 27 10.35 0.71 8.49
N GLY A 28 10.53 1.33 9.67
CA GLY A 28 11.35 0.79 10.76
C GLY A 28 10.89 -0.60 11.22
N ARG A 29 9.57 -0.85 11.23
CA ARG A 29 9.00 -2.18 11.50
C ARG A 29 9.43 -3.21 10.46
N ILE A 30 9.38 -2.87 9.15
CA ILE A 30 9.81 -3.78 8.08
C ILE A 30 11.30 -4.05 8.20
N LEU A 31 12.11 -3.04 8.51
CA LEU A 31 13.54 -3.19 8.75
C LEU A 31 13.82 -4.07 9.99
N ALA A 32 13.10 -3.85 11.11
CA ALA A 32 13.23 -4.71 12.29
C ALA A 32 12.89 -6.18 11.95
N PHE A 33 11.84 -6.43 11.15
CA PHE A 33 11.50 -7.76 10.68
C PHE A 33 12.65 -8.38 9.86
N SER A 34 13.20 -7.65 8.90
CA SER A 34 14.29 -8.16 8.05
C SER A 34 15.56 -8.49 8.85
N GLN A 35 15.82 -7.76 9.96
CA GLN A 35 17.01 -7.96 10.80
C GLN A 35 16.85 -9.06 11.86
N THR A 36 15.61 -9.47 12.18
CA THR A 36 15.32 -10.40 13.28
C THR A 36 14.69 -11.72 12.83
N VAL A 37 13.84 -11.69 11.83
CA VAL A 37 13.14 -12.82 11.24
C VAL A 37 13.62 -13.09 9.81
N GLY A 38 13.73 -12.05 9.01
CA GLY A 38 14.33 -12.07 7.67
C GLY A 38 13.59 -12.92 6.64
N ASP A 39 14.31 -13.25 5.57
CA ASP A 39 13.85 -14.11 4.47
C ASP A 39 14.16 -15.59 4.73
N THR A 40 13.78 -16.08 5.91
CA THR A 40 13.97 -17.43 6.42
C THR A 40 12.68 -18.26 6.35
N CYS A 41 12.76 -19.54 6.69
CA CYS A 41 11.57 -20.40 6.83
C CYS A 41 10.57 -19.85 7.87
N LEU A 42 11.05 -19.27 8.99
CA LEU A 42 10.18 -18.59 9.97
C LEU A 42 9.50 -17.38 9.36
N GLY A 43 10.23 -16.58 8.59
CA GLY A 43 9.71 -15.43 7.85
C GLY A 43 8.68 -15.85 6.81
N THR A 44 8.93 -16.92 6.07
CA THR A 44 8.00 -17.49 5.09
C THR A 44 6.68 -17.92 5.75
N ALA A 45 6.76 -18.69 6.86
CA ALA A 45 5.56 -19.08 7.62
C ALA A 45 4.77 -17.86 8.09
N TYR A 46 5.47 -16.88 8.67
CA TYR A 46 4.86 -15.64 9.17
C TYR A 46 4.19 -14.83 8.06
N GLN A 47 4.90 -14.52 6.99
CA GLN A 47 4.41 -13.65 5.93
C GLN A 47 3.24 -14.28 5.19
N THR A 48 3.31 -15.58 4.90
CA THR A 48 2.23 -16.33 4.25
C THR A 48 0.98 -16.38 5.14
N ALA A 49 1.14 -16.72 6.44
CA ALA A 49 0.01 -16.76 7.36
C ALA A 49 -0.63 -15.36 7.57
N ASN A 50 0.18 -14.30 7.68
CA ASN A 50 -0.31 -12.93 7.88
C ASN A 50 -0.98 -12.35 6.64
N GLN A 51 -0.70 -12.89 5.45
CA GLN A 51 -1.37 -12.47 4.21
C GLN A 51 -2.87 -12.81 4.22
N VAL A 52 -3.28 -13.92 4.84
CA VAL A 52 -4.68 -14.39 4.85
C VAL A 52 -5.62 -13.37 5.51
N PRO A 53 -5.40 -12.90 6.77
CA PRO A 53 -6.27 -11.88 7.36
C PRO A 53 -6.26 -10.56 6.59
N ASN A 54 -5.15 -10.17 5.96
CA ASN A 54 -5.08 -8.97 5.14
C ASN A 54 -5.98 -9.09 3.89
N VAL A 55 -5.94 -10.22 3.18
CA VAL A 55 -6.80 -10.49 2.02
C VAL A 55 -8.28 -10.50 2.43
N LEU A 56 -8.62 -11.19 3.51
CA LEU A 56 -10.01 -11.24 4.01
C LEU A 56 -10.54 -9.85 4.39
N PHE A 57 -9.72 -9.05 5.04
CA PHE A 57 -10.05 -7.67 5.39
C PHE A 57 -10.26 -6.80 4.14
N GLU A 58 -9.34 -6.82 3.18
CA GLU A 58 -9.43 -6.01 1.96
C GLU A 58 -10.68 -6.34 1.14
N VAL A 59 -11.06 -7.62 1.02
CA VAL A 59 -12.28 -8.04 0.31
C VAL A 59 -13.54 -7.51 0.99
N VAL A 60 -13.63 -7.58 2.32
CA VAL A 60 -14.87 -7.26 3.04
C VAL A 60 -14.94 -5.80 3.48
N ALA A 61 -13.83 -5.19 3.84
CA ALA A 61 -13.78 -3.87 4.46
C ALA A 61 -13.04 -2.79 3.64
N GLY A 62 -12.07 -3.18 2.81
CA GLY A 62 -11.10 -2.25 2.19
C GLY A 62 -11.69 -1.22 1.24
N GLY A 63 -12.75 -1.53 0.52
CA GLY A 63 -13.32 -0.59 -0.47
C GLY A 63 -14.64 0.06 -0.04
N ALA A 64 -15.42 -0.65 0.77
CA ALA A 64 -16.81 -0.29 0.99
C ALA A 64 -17.03 0.59 2.22
N LEU A 65 -16.36 0.31 3.33
CA LEU A 65 -16.72 0.91 4.61
C LEU A 65 -16.26 2.36 4.79
N ALA A 66 -14.99 2.66 4.58
CA ALA A 66 -14.48 4.02 4.80
C ALA A 66 -15.01 5.02 3.76
N GLY A 67 -15.02 4.64 2.47
CA GLY A 67 -15.49 5.49 1.38
C GLY A 67 -16.98 5.79 1.43
N VAL A 68 -17.77 4.91 2.07
CA VAL A 68 -19.23 5.03 2.15
C VAL A 68 -19.69 5.67 3.47
N LEU A 69 -19.03 5.32 4.59
CA LEU A 69 -19.43 5.85 5.90
C LEU A 69 -19.20 7.36 6.02
N VAL A 70 -18.09 7.88 5.52
CA VAL A 70 -17.78 9.30 5.64
C VAL A 70 -18.87 10.18 4.98
N PRO A 71 -19.24 10.01 3.70
CA PRO A 71 -20.30 10.83 3.09
C PRO A 71 -21.67 10.65 3.74
N LEU A 72 -22.01 9.42 4.19
CA LEU A 72 -23.31 9.16 4.83
C LEU A 72 -23.44 9.79 6.22
N LEU A 73 -22.36 9.87 6.98
CA LEU A 73 -22.39 10.31 8.35
C LEU A 73 -22.04 11.80 8.52
N SER A 74 -21.27 12.39 7.59
CA SER A 74 -20.69 13.74 7.77
C SER A 74 -21.74 14.82 7.96
N SER A 75 -22.78 14.87 7.13
CA SER A 75 -23.86 15.86 7.23
C SER A 75 -24.68 15.71 8.51
N ARG A 76 -25.00 14.46 8.88
CA ARG A 76 -25.80 14.14 10.07
C ARG A 76 -25.04 14.39 11.38
N LEU A 77 -23.75 14.07 11.42
CA LEU A 77 -22.91 14.29 12.61
C LEU A 77 -22.56 15.78 12.80
N ALA A 78 -22.52 16.56 11.71
CA ALA A 78 -22.34 18.00 11.76
C ALA A 78 -23.60 18.77 12.13
N SER A 79 -24.77 18.14 11.99
CA SER A 79 -26.08 18.74 12.33
C SER A 79 -26.21 18.98 13.84
N GLY A 80 -26.86 20.09 14.19
CA GLY A 80 -27.31 20.38 15.58
C GLY A 80 -28.50 19.50 16.01
N ASP A 81 -29.19 18.83 15.07
CA ASP A 81 -30.39 18.03 15.31
C ASP A 81 -30.04 16.68 15.97
N GLU A 82 -30.67 16.43 17.12
CA GLU A 82 -30.47 15.22 17.92
C GLU A 82 -30.95 13.95 17.19
N ARG A 83 -32.03 14.06 16.37
CA ARG A 83 -32.55 12.95 15.57
C ARG A 83 -31.54 12.53 14.50
N GLN A 84 -30.96 13.48 13.76
CA GLN A 84 -29.94 13.19 12.75
C GLN A 84 -28.69 12.56 13.35
N ARG A 85 -28.27 12.98 14.55
CA ARG A 85 -27.16 12.35 15.29
C ARG A 85 -27.50 10.94 15.76
N ALA A 86 -28.74 10.70 16.19
CA ALA A 86 -29.23 9.37 16.55
C ALA A 86 -29.25 8.43 15.33
N ASP A 87 -29.69 8.92 14.18
CA ASP A 87 -29.69 8.18 12.90
C ASP A 87 -28.26 7.85 12.45
N ALA A 88 -27.34 8.81 12.55
CA ALA A 88 -25.91 8.57 12.27
C ALA A 88 -25.33 7.50 13.20
N SER A 89 -25.65 7.57 14.50
CA SER A 89 -25.22 6.58 15.49
C SER A 89 -25.77 5.19 15.18
N ARG A 90 -27.04 5.10 14.76
CA ARG A 90 -27.68 3.85 14.37
C ARG A 90 -27.03 3.25 13.12
N THR A 91 -26.79 4.06 12.09
CA THR A 91 -26.13 3.61 10.84
C THR A 91 -24.69 3.17 11.09
N ALA A 92 -23.90 3.93 11.89
CA ALA A 92 -22.54 3.54 12.27
C ALA A 92 -22.52 2.23 13.09
N SER A 93 -23.45 2.09 14.05
CA SER A 93 -23.58 0.87 14.86
C SER A 93 -23.97 -0.35 14.01
N ALA A 94 -24.89 -0.17 13.06
CA ALA A 94 -25.30 -1.23 12.15
C ALA A 94 -24.12 -1.65 11.23
N ALA A 95 -23.39 -0.70 10.68
CA ALA A 95 -22.21 -0.97 9.87
C ALA A 95 -21.14 -1.74 10.66
N LEU A 96 -20.87 -1.35 11.90
CA LEU A 96 -19.93 -2.07 12.78
C LEU A 96 -20.43 -3.49 13.08
N THR A 97 -21.69 -3.64 13.48
CA THR A 97 -22.26 -4.95 13.84
C THR A 97 -22.23 -5.91 12.66
N TRP A 98 -22.65 -5.48 11.46
CA TRP A 98 -22.60 -6.30 10.26
C TRP A 98 -21.17 -6.67 9.87
N SER A 99 -20.26 -5.70 9.89
CA SER A 99 -18.86 -5.96 9.51
C SER A 99 -18.19 -6.94 10.47
N VAL A 100 -18.36 -6.75 11.77
CA VAL A 100 -17.79 -7.66 12.78
C VAL A 100 -18.42 -9.05 12.67
N LEU A 101 -19.76 -9.16 12.53
CA LEU A 101 -20.44 -10.43 12.42
C LEU A 101 -19.98 -11.23 11.20
N VAL A 102 -19.98 -10.61 10.02
CA VAL A 102 -19.54 -11.26 8.78
C VAL A 102 -18.07 -11.69 8.89
N LEU A 103 -17.20 -10.81 9.41
CA LEU A 103 -15.77 -11.11 9.50
C LEU A 103 -15.45 -12.13 10.60
N VAL A 104 -16.21 -12.21 11.68
CA VAL A 104 -16.10 -13.28 12.68
C VAL A 104 -16.47 -14.63 12.07
N VAL A 105 -17.57 -14.69 11.29
CA VAL A 105 -17.96 -15.93 10.59
C VAL A 105 -16.90 -16.34 9.58
N VAL A 106 -16.42 -15.41 8.75
CA VAL A 106 -15.36 -15.68 7.76
C VAL A 106 -14.06 -16.13 8.45
N ALA A 107 -13.65 -15.46 9.53
CA ALA A 107 -12.48 -15.85 10.31
C ALA A 107 -12.66 -17.24 10.96
N GLY A 108 -13.84 -17.54 11.48
CA GLY A 108 -14.17 -18.86 12.04
C GLY A 108 -14.12 -19.97 11.00
N LEU A 109 -14.69 -19.76 9.82
CA LEU A 109 -14.59 -20.71 8.71
C LEU A 109 -13.14 -20.89 8.24
N THR A 110 -12.37 -19.80 8.17
CA THR A 110 -10.95 -19.86 7.83
C THR A 110 -10.15 -20.60 8.91
N ALA A 111 -10.51 -20.46 10.20
CA ALA A 111 -9.86 -21.19 11.28
C ALA A 111 -10.08 -22.70 11.16
N LEU A 112 -11.29 -23.14 10.78
CA LEU A 112 -11.60 -24.55 10.51
C LEU A 112 -10.81 -25.09 9.31
N LEU A 113 -10.57 -24.24 8.31
CA LEU A 113 -9.85 -24.56 7.09
C LEU A 113 -8.38 -24.11 7.10
N ALA A 114 -7.82 -23.74 8.28
CA ALA A 114 -6.50 -23.13 8.37
C ALA A 114 -5.39 -24.01 7.77
N ARG A 115 -5.41 -25.32 8.06
CA ARG A 115 -4.43 -26.27 7.52
C ARG A 115 -4.51 -26.42 5.98
N PRO A 116 -5.68 -26.70 5.36
CA PRO A 116 -5.78 -26.74 3.90
C PRO A 116 -5.46 -25.38 3.23
N VAL A 117 -5.87 -24.25 3.82
CA VAL A 117 -5.52 -22.92 3.32
C VAL A 117 -4.00 -22.72 3.32
N MET A 118 -3.32 -23.01 4.43
CA MET A 118 -1.87 -22.91 4.48
C MET A 118 -1.19 -23.93 3.56
N GLY A 119 -1.71 -25.15 3.44
CA GLY A 119 -1.23 -26.15 2.49
C GLY A 119 -1.30 -25.68 1.03
N LEU A 120 -2.39 -24.99 0.65
CA LEU A 120 -2.51 -24.39 -0.67
C LEU A 120 -1.49 -23.27 -0.88
N LEU A 121 -1.35 -22.34 0.07
CA LEU A 121 -0.47 -21.20 -0.04
C LEU A 121 1.03 -21.58 0.01
N LEU A 122 1.37 -22.65 0.72
CA LEU A 122 2.73 -23.18 0.85
C LEU A 122 3.01 -24.38 -0.08
N ARG A 123 2.15 -24.63 -1.09
CA ARG A 123 2.30 -25.78 -2.02
C ARG A 123 2.58 -27.10 -1.32
N GLY A 124 1.77 -27.41 -0.30
CA GLY A 124 1.90 -28.66 0.47
C GLY A 124 3.05 -28.68 1.48
N GLY A 125 3.70 -27.55 1.72
CA GLY A 125 4.83 -27.45 2.66
C GLY A 125 6.19 -27.77 2.04
N SER A 126 6.26 -27.88 0.72
CA SER A 126 7.46 -28.27 -0.03
C SER A 126 8.42 -27.10 -0.33
N VAL A 127 8.34 -25.99 0.41
CA VAL A 127 9.33 -24.91 0.27
C VAL A 127 10.70 -25.45 0.59
N GLU A 128 11.59 -25.44 -0.39
CA GLU A 128 12.91 -26.04 -0.31
C GLU A 128 13.67 -25.56 0.93
N GLY A 129 14.21 -26.50 1.70
CA GLY A 129 14.99 -26.22 2.91
C GLY A 129 14.19 -25.97 4.20
N CYS A 130 12.85 -25.92 4.19
CA CYS A 130 12.05 -25.58 5.39
C CYS A 130 11.44 -26.80 6.13
N GLY A 131 11.35 -27.96 5.49
CA GLY A 131 10.81 -29.21 6.08
C GLY A 131 9.32 -29.14 6.48
N ASP A 132 8.82 -30.22 7.08
CA ASP A 132 7.40 -30.39 7.45
C ASP A 132 6.91 -29.41 8.54
N SER A 133 7.83 -28.81 9.28
CA SER A 133 7.52 -27.81 10.33
C SER A 133 6.91 -26.53 9.79
N LEU A 134 7.14 -26.20 8.49
CA LEU A 134 6.66 -24.97 7.88
C LEU A 134 5.13 -24.90 7.86
N LEU A 135 4.46 -25.96 7.41
CA LEU A 135 3.00 -26.03 7.36
C LEU A 135 2.40 -25.96 8.77
N ARG A 136 2.98 -26.67 9.75
CA ARG A 136 2.52 -26.63 11.14
C ARG A 136 2.66 -25.24 11.73
N THR A 137 3.84 -24.61 11.62
CA THR A 137 4.11 -23.28 12.17
C THR A 137 3.24 -22.23 11.52
N GLY A 138 3.09 -22.25 10.18
CA GLY A 138 2.21 -21.34 9.46
C GLY A 138 0.74 -21.48 9.86
N THR A 139 0.26 -22.71 10.08
CA THR A 139 -1.12 -22.97 10.54
C THR A 139 -1.35 -22.42 11.95
N VAL A 140 -0.40 -22.63 12.88
CA VAL A 140 -0.48 -22.06 14.24
C VAL A 140 -0.48 -20.52 14.20
N MET A 141 0.40 -19.93 13.41
CA MET A 141 0.42 -18.46 13.23
C MET A 141 -0.89 -17.96 12.64
N LEU A 142 -1.47 -18.65 11.66
CA LEU A 142 -2.74 -18.26 11.07
C LEU A 142 -3.85 -18.21 12.12
N TRP A 143 -3.96 -19.21 12.99
CA TRP A 143 -4.95 -19.18 14.08
C TRP A 143 -4.79 -17.94 14.99
N VAL A 144 -3.55 -17.58 15.31
CA VAL A 144 -3.26 -16.39 16.12
C VAL A 144 -3.56 -15.08 15.37
N PHE A 145 -3.47 -15.08 14.04
CA PHE A 145 -3.73 -13.90 13.21
C PHE A 145 -5.23 -13.69 12.88
N LEU A 146 -6.05 -14.75 12.85
CA LEU A 146 -7.46 -14.62 12.46
C LEU A 146 -8.28 -13.63 13.31
N PRO A 147 -8.05 -13.43 14.63
CA PRO A 147 -8.68 -12.36 15.39
C PRO A 147 -8.43 -10.94 14.84
N GLN A 148 -7.39 -10.73 14.06
CA GLN A 148 -7.13 -9.44 13.41
C GLN A 148 -8.25 -9.03 12.44
N VAL A 149 -8.90 -10.02 11.80
CA VAL A 149 -9.91 -9.79 10.76
C VAL A 149 -11.08 -8.94 11.28
N PRO A 150 -11.80 -9.30 12.36
CA PRO A 150 -12.81 -8.44 12.93
C PRO A 150 -12.25 -7.16 13.58
N LEU A 151 -11.02 -7.17 14.10
CA LEU A 151 -10.39 -5.97 14.67
C LEU A 151 -10.11 -4.90 13.60
N TYR A 152 -9.75 -5.29 12.40
CA TYR A 152 -9.62 -4.35 11.27
C TYR A 152 -10.96 -3.68 10.93
N ALA A 153 -12.08 -4.41 10.95
CA ALA A 153 -13.40 -3.81 10.74
C ALA A 153 -13.71 -2.74 11.80
N VAL A 154 -13.42 -3.04 13.07
CA VAL A 154 -13.56 -2.08 14.16
C VAL A 154 -12.73 -0.82 13.88
N ALA A 155 -11.45 -0.99 13.51
CA ALA A 155 -10.54 0.11 13.22
C ALA A 155 -11.05 1.01 12.08
N VAL A 156 -11.53 0.41 10.97
CA VAL A 156 -12.01 1.15 9.79
C VAL A 156 -13.30 1.90 10.09
N VAL A 157 -14.27 1.27 10.75
CA VAL A 157 -15.53 1.94 11.11
C VAL A 157 -15.27 3.09 12.08
N PHE A 158 -14.41 2.89 13.06
CA PHE A 158 -14.02 3.92 14.02
C PHE A 158 -13.30 5.10 13.34
N ALA A 159 -12.34 4.80 12.46
CA ALA A 159 -11.66 5.82 11.67
C ALA A 159 -12.65 6.59 10.78
N GLY A 160 -13.59 5.89 10.11
CA GLY A 160 -14.62 6.49 9.26
C GLY A 160 -15.53 7.45 10.03
N VAL A 161 -15.98 7.08 11.23
CA VAL A 161 -16.80 7.96 12.10
C VAL A 161 -16.02 9.20 12.53
N LEU A 162 -14.75 9.06 12.92
CA LEU A 162 -13.91 10.19 13.31
C LEU A 162 -13.63 11.13 12.14
N GLN A 163 -13.35 10.57 10.96
CA GLN A 163 -13.16 11.35 9.73
C GLN A 163 -14.44 12.11 9.34
N ALA A 164 -15.62 11.49 9.47
CA ALA A 164 -16.91 12.16 9.26
C ALA A 164 -17.12 13.35 10.20
N GLN A 165 -16.52 13.32 11.39
CA GLN A 165 -16.50 14.43 12.35
C GLN A 165 -15.35 15.40 12.17
N GLN A 166 -14.54 15.24 11.10
CA GLN A 166 -13.33 16.03 10.86
C GLN A 166 -12.24 15.89 11.96
N ARG A 167 -12.24 14.76 12.67
CA ARG A 167 -11.24 14.40 13.69
C ARG A 167 -10.21 13.45 13.10
N PHE A 168 -9.12 13.98 12.56
CA PHE A 168 -8.13 13.20 11.80
C PHE A 168 -6.93 12.73 12.63
N THR A 169 -6.72 13.25 13.82
CA THR A 169 -5.51 12.97 14.63
C THR A 169 -5.44 11.52 15.10
N ALA A 170 -6.51 10.94 15.63
CA ALA A 170 -6.52 9.55 16.07
C ALA A 170 -6.37 8.56 14.89
N PRO A 171 -7.09 8.70 13.74
CA PRO A 171 -6.84 7.90 12.56
C PRO A 171 -5.41 8.02 12.01
N ALA A 172 -4.76 9.18 12.14
CA ALA A 172 -3.37 9.37 11.71
C ALA A 172 -2.35 8.75 12.68
N ALA A 173 -2.63 8.76 13.99
CA ALA A 173 -1.75 8.21 15.02
C ALA A 173 -1.86 6.69 15.18
N ALA A 174 -3.01 6.08 14.91
CA ALA A 174 -3.25 4.66 15.14
C ALA A 174 -2.25 3.73 14.41
N PRO A 175 -1.89 3.94 13.12
CA PRO A 175 -0.88 3.13 12.44
C PRO A 175 0.53 3.29 13.04
N LEU A 176 0.86 4.46 13.59
CA LEU A 176 2.13 4.70 14.28
C LEU A 176 2.26 3.79 15.49
N VAL A 177 1.28 3.84 16.40
CA VAL A 177 1.31 3.05 17.65
C VAL A 177 1.30 1.54 17.34
N SER A 178 0.48 1.11 16.40
CA SER A 178 0.46 -0.28 15.90
C SER A 178 1.83 -0.72 15.39
N SER A 179 2.48 0.08 14.54
CA SER A 179 3.80 -0.24 13.98
C SER A 179 4.88 -0.35 15.04
N LEU A 180 4.81 0.47 16.10
CA LEU A 180 5.74 0.40 17.23
C LEU A 180 5.56 -0.90 18.03
N VAL A 181 4.31 -1.30 18.31
CA VAL A 181 4.01 -2.55 19.03
C VAL A 181 4.49 -3.77 18.25
N VAL A 182 4.18 -3.82 16.95
CA VAL A 182 4.62 -4.93 16.09
C VAL A 182 6.14 -4.95 15.93
N GLY A 183 6.77 -3.79 15.72
CA GLY A 183 8.22 -3.67 15.64
C GLY A 183 8.93 -4.12 16.92
N LEU A 184 8.36 -3.78 18.08
CA LEU A 184 8.88 -4.26 19.37
C LEU A 184 8.79 -5.79 19.49
N ALA A 185 7.70 -6.40 19.05
CA ALA A 185 7.58 -7.87 19.05
C ALA A 185 8.67 -8.52 18.18
N TYR A 186 9.00 -7.95 17.02
CA TYR A 186 10.10 -8.45 16.19
C TYR A 186 11.46 -8.34 16.90
N LEU A 187 11.73 -7.21 17.55
CA LEU A 187 12.98 -7.04 18.31
C LEU A 187 13.09 -8.01 19.49
N VAL A 188 11.98 -8.26 20.19
CA VAL A 188 11.92 -9.24 21.28
C VAL A 188 12.23 -10.64 20.76
N VAL A 189 11.67 -11.05 19.62
CA VAL A 189 11.99 -12.34 18.97
C VAL A 189 13.47 -12.41 18.59
N GLY A 190 14.04 -11.35 18.03
CA GLY A 190 15.46 -11.28 17.69
C GLY A 190 16.39 -11.36 18.90
N TRP A 191 15.90 -10.96 20.08
CA TRP A 191 16.60 -11.15 21.36
C TRP A 191 16.42 -12.57 21.94
N MET A 192 15.22 -13.16 21.78
CA MET A 192 14.88 -14.48 22.32
C MET A 192 15.55 -15.64 21.58
N VAL A 193 15.78 -15.51 20.27
CA VAL A 193 16.23 -16.59 19.39
C VAL A 193 17.54 -16.21 18.71
N PRO A 194 18.61 -17.02 18.91
CA PRO A 194 19.87 -16.80 18.20
C PRO A 194 19.68 -16.81 16.67
N ALA A 195 20.38 -15.93 15.97
CA ALA A 195 20.28 -15.81 14.51
C ALA A 195 20.59 -17.13 13.77
N ALA A 196 21.51 -17.95 14.30
CA ALA A 196 21.83 -19.25 13.73
C ALA A 196 20.63 -20.22 13.74
N VAL A 197 19.80 -20.17 14.79
CA VAL A 197 18.58 -20.98 14.91
C VAL A 197 17.52 -20.51 13.91
N VAL A 198 17.33 -19.18 13.79
CA VAL A 198 16.36 -18.60 12.85
C VAL A 198 16.72 -18.95 11.39
N ARG A 199 18.02 -18.94 11.04
CA ARG A 199 18.52 -19.29 9.70
C ARG A 199 18.50 -20.78 9.39
N GLY A 200 18.70 -21.61 10.42
CA GLY A 200 18.93 -23.05 10.24
C GLY A 200 17.65 -23.86 10.17
N ASN A 201 17.15 -24.25 11.32
CA ASN A 201 16.03 -25.20 11.41
C ASN A 201 14.80 -24.58 12.08
N LEU A 202 13.72 -24.46 11.32
CA LEU A 202 12.44 -23.93 11.82
C LEU A 202 11.90 -24.73 13.02
N ALA A 203 12.12 -26.06 13.05
CA ALA A 203 11.68 -26.91 14.16
C ALA A 203 12.42 -26.62 15.46
N ALA A 204 13.61 -26.01 15.44
CA ALA A 204 14.36 -25.59 16.59
C ALA A 204 13.94 -24.23 17.17
N VAL A 205 13.07 -23.49 16.47
CA VAL A 205 12.54 -22.21 16.96
C VAL A 205 11.55 -22.49 18.11
N PRO A 206 11.75 -21.91 19.31
CA PRO A 206 10.87 -22.15 20.44
C PRO A 206 9.43 -21.69 20.17
N ASP A 207 8.43 -22.47 20.59
CA ASP A 207 7.00 -22.13 20.42
C ASP A 207 6.65 -20.76 21.05
N ARG A 208 7.29 -20.40 22.18
CA ARG A 208 7.16 -19.07 22.80
C ARG A 208 7.58 -17.92 21.87
N ALA A 209 8.60 -18.11 21.05
CA ALA A 209 9.03 -17.08 20.10
C ALA A 209 8.03 -16.96 18.94
N VAL A 210 7.48 -18.08 18.46
CA VAL A 210 6.39 -18.10 17.48
C VAL A 210 5.16 -17.38 18.06
N ALA A 211 4.82 -17.64 19.32
CA ALA A 211 3.69 -16.96 20.01
C ALA A 211 3.92 -15.46 20.18
N VAL A 212 5.13 -15.02 20.54
CA VAL A 212 5.47 -13.59 20.64
C VAL A 212 5.40 -12.92 19.27
N LEU A 213 5.91 -13.56 18.22
CA LEU A 213 5.90 -13.05 16.86
C LEU A 213 4.48 -12.85 16.34
N ALA A 214 3.66 -13.88 16.41
CA ALA A 214 2.29 -13.86 15.91
C ALA A 214 1.36 -13.06 16.85
N GLY A 215 1.45 -13.28 18.16
CA GLY A 215 0.65 -12.56 19.16
C GLY A 215 0.95 -11.07 19.20
N GLY A 216 2.21 -10.68 19.09
CA GLY A 216 2.63 -9.28 19.03
C GLY A 216 2.07 -8.55 17.81
N THR A 217 1.97 -9.25 16.69
CA THR A 217 1.33 -8.69 15.47
C THR A 217 -0.16 -8.51 15.69
N THR A 218 -0.85 -9.50 16.25
CA THR A 218 -2.28 -9.41 16.58
C THR A 218 -2.55 -8.33 17.64
N LEU A 219 -1.67 -8.19 18.64
CA LEU A 219 -1.72 -7.10 19.61
C LEU A 219 -1.56 -5.73 18.95
N GLY A 220 -0.67 -5.61 17.95
CA GLY A 220 -0.52 -4.39 17.16
C GLY A 220 -1.82 -3.98 16.45
N VAL A 221 -2.57 -4.94 15.89
CA VAL A 221 -3.88 -4.69 15.27
C VAL A 221 -4.94 -4.35 16.32
N LEU A 222 -4.92 -4.99 17.48
CA LEU A 222 -5.80 -4.63 18.60
C LEU A 222 -5.54 -3.18 19.04
N VAL A 223 -4.30 -2.79 19.21
CA VAL A 223 -3.92 -1.41 19.55
C VAL A 223 -4.31 -0.44 18.45
N LEU A 224 -4.17 -0.81 17.17
CA LEU A 224 -4.70 -0.02 16.04
C LEU A 224 -6.19 0.28 16.21
N ALA A 225 -7.00 -0.72 16.53
CA ALA A 225 -8.44 -0.55 16.74
C ALA A 225 -8.74 0.31 17.97
N LEU A 226 -8.10 0.02 19.10
CA LEU A 226 -8.32 0.71 20.37
C LEU A 226 -7.81 2.16 20.40
N ALA A 227 -6.82 2.52 19.59
CA ALA A 227 -6.30 3.89 19.50
C ALA A 227 -7.38 4.93 19.10
N HIS A 228 -8.47 4.50 18.49
CA HIS A 228 -9.61 5.35 18.14
C HIS A 228 -10.60 5.54 19.29
N ALA A 229 -10.64 4.63 20.27
CA ALA A 229 -11.67 4.57 21.32
C ALA A 229 -11.77 5.84 22.19
N PRO A 230 -10.67 6.50 22.63
CA PRO A 230 -10.75 7.72 23.43
C PRO A 230 -11.47 8.86 22.70
N ALA A 231 -11.23 8.99 21.38
CA ALA A 231 -11.83 10.04 20.56
C ALA A 231 -13.31 9.77 20.24
N LEU A 232 -13.76 8.52 20.34
CA LEU A 232 -15.13 8.07 20.01
C LEU A 232 -16.13 8.20 21.15
N ARG A 233 -15.66 8.32 22.41
CA ARG A 233 -16.54 8.35 23.60
C ARG A 233 -17.60 9.44 23.56
N SER A 234 -17.35 10.55 22.88
CA SER A 234 -18.28 11.67 22.70
C SER A 234 -18.94 11.73 21.32
N ALA A 235 -18.61 10.79 20.43
CA ALA A 235 -18.90 10.90 19.00
C ALA A 235 -20.22 10.23 18.60
N VAL A 236 -20.44 9.02 19.10
CA VAL A 236 -21.55 8.13 18.69
C VAL A 236 -21.99 7.31 19.89
N ARG A 237 -23.30 7.15 20.06
CA ARG A 237 -23.88 6.21 21.02
C ARG A 237 -23.92 4.82 20.39
N TRP A 238 -22.96 3.97 20.71
CA TRP A 238 -22.85 2.61 20.18
C TRP A 238 -23.92 1.70 20.78
N ARG A 239 -24.76 1.13 19.90
CA ARG A 239 -25.76 0.12 20.28
C ARG A 239 -25.77 -0.96 19.19
N PRO A 240 -25.39 -2.22 19.50
CA PRO A 240 -25.44 -3.30 18.52
C PRO A 240 -26.79 -3.37 17.84
N THR A 241 -26.82 -3.26 16.51
CA THR A 241 -28.05 -3.33 15.72
C THR A 241 -27.74 -3.83 14.32
N LEU A 242 -28.66 -4.62 13.75
CA LEU A 242 -28.60 -5.09 12.37
C LEU A 242 -29.40 -4.20 11.41
N ARG A 243 -30.15 -3.23 11.95
CA ARG A 243 -31.04 -2.38 11.15
C ARG A 243 -30.47 -0.97 11.05
N PRO A 244 -29.85 -0.59 9.90
CA PRO A 244 -29.44 0.79 9.66
C PRO A 244 -30.68 1.71 9.56
N THR A 245 -30.46 3.01 9.49
CA THR A 245 -31.52 3.98 9.20
C THR A 245 -32.16 3.66 7.84
N PRO A 246 -33.50 3.75 7.70
CA PRO A 246 -34.17 3.49 6.44
C PRO A 246 -33.60 4.27 5.28
N GLY A 247 -33.35 3.59 4.14
CA GLY A 247 -32.71 4.16 2.95
C GLY A 247 -31.18 4.05 2.90
N ASP A 248 -30.49 3.93 4.02
CA ASP A 248 -29.02 3.83 4.04
C ASP A 248 -28.52 2.44 3.59
N GLY A 249 -29.30 1.38 3.87
CA GLY A 249 -28.86 0.01 3.57
C GLY A 249 -28.68 -0.27 2.07
N SER A 250 -29.57 0.22 1.21
CA SER A 250 -29.47 0.09 -0.24
C SER A 250 -28.27 0.87 -0.79
N ARG A 251 -28.05 2.08 -0.26
CA ARG A 251 -26.94 2.95 -0.66
C ARG A 251 -25.58 2.36 -0.23
N LEU A 252 -25.50 1.83 1.00
CA LEU A 252 -24.33 1.10 1.48
C LEU A 252 -23.99 -0.08 0.56
N ARG A 253 -24.99 -0.90 0.22
CA ARG A 253 -24.80 -2.07 -0.66
C ARG A 253 -24.37 -1.68 -2.07
N SER A 254 -25.01 -0.69 -2.68
CA SER A 254 -24.68 -0.23 -4.04
C SER A 254 -23.24 0.29 -4.12
N LEU A 255 -22.81 1.10 -3.17
CA LEU A 255 -21.45 1.64 -3.11
C LEU A 255 -20.41 0.57 -2.79
N ALA A 256 -20.75 -0.41 -1.92
CA ALA A 256 -19.90 -1.56 -1.64
C ALA A 256 -19.62 -2.40 -2.89
N LEU A 257 -20.65 -2.68 -3.68
CA LEU A 257 -20.55 -3.51 -4.88
C LEU A 257 -19.80 -2.82 -6.04
N SER A 258 -19.83 -1.48 -6.11
CA SER A 258 -19.21 -0.74 -7.23
C SER A 258 -17.69 -0.87 -7.32
N GLY A 259 -17.00 -1.02 -6.18
CA GLY A 259 -15.53 -1.21 -6.12
C GLY A 259 -15.08 -2.67 -6.03
N LEU A 260 -16.02 -3.60 -5.82
CA LEU A 260 -15.70 -4.99 -5.46
C LEU A 260 -14.92 -5.73 -6.55
N ALA A 261 -15.23 -5.50 -7.82
CA ALA A 261 -14.54 -6.18 -8.93
C ALA A 261 -13.04 -5.87 -8.97
N VAL A 262 -12.65 -4.61 -8.76
CA VAL A 262 -11.24 -4.20 -8.72
C VAL A 262 -10.54 -4.80 -7.51
N LEU A 263 -11.19 -4.78 -6.35
CA LEU A 263 -10.64 -5.37 -5.12
C LEU A 263 -10.47 -6.88 -5.26
N LEU A 264 -11.47 -7.59 -5.78
CA LEU A 264 -11.37 -9.04 -5.99
C LEU A 264 -10.23 -9.39 -6.96
N ALA A 265 -10.12 -8.65 -8.08
CA ALA A 265 -9.02 -8.86 -9.03
C ALA A 265 -7.66 -8.67 -8.34
N GLN A 266 -7.51 -7.63 -7.52
CA GLN A 266 -6.29 -7.38 -6.75
C GLN A 266 -6.01 -8.51 -5.73
N GLN A 267 -7.03 -9.01 -5.01
CA GLN A 267 -6.82 -10.07 -4.03
C GLN A 267 -6.49 -11.42 -4.68
N VAL A 268 -7.08 -11.73 -5.83
CA VAL A 268 -6.70 -12.91 -6.61
C VAL A 268 -5.22 -12.84 -7.01
N VAL A 269 -4.76 -11.69 -7.49
CA VAL A 269 -3.35 -11.47 -7.80
C VAL A 269 -2.47 -11.61 -6.55
N THR A 270 -2.89 -11.05 -5.42
CA THR A 270 -2.14 -11.14 -4.14
C THR A 270 -1.97 -12.59 -3.68
N ILE A 271 -3.02 -13.41 -3.80
CA ILE A 271 -2.96 -14.86 -3.50
C ILE A 271 -2.02 -15.56 -4.49
N ALA A 272 -2.16 -15.30 -5.78
CA ALA A 272 -1.31 -15.90 -6.82
C ALA A 272 0.18 -15.56 -6.60
N ILE A 273 0.50 -14.32 -6.24
CA ILE A 273 1.85 -13.89 -5.87
C ILE A 273 2.37 -14.67 -4.66
N THR A 274 1.56 -14.80 -3.62
CA THR A 274 1.95 -15.54 -2.41
C THR A 274 2.29 -16.99 -2.74
N VAL A 275 1.48 -17.64 -3.57
CA VAL A 275 1.71 -19.01 -4.03
C VAL A 275 2.97 -19.08 -4.89
N ALA A 276 3.12 -18.22 -5.90
CA ALA A 276 4.28 -18.21 -6.80
C ALA A 276 5.59 -17.88 -6.05
N ALA A 277 5.55 -16.96 -5.08
CA ALA A 277 6.72 -16.64 -4.27
C ALA A 277 7.13 -17.80 -3.34
N ASN A 278 6.16 -18.57 -2.82
CA ASN A 278 6.43 -19.75 -2.00
C ASN A 278 6.83 -20.98 -2.81
N ASP A 279 6.56 -20.99 -4.12
CA ASP A 279 7.01 -22.04 -5.06
C ASP A 279 8.47 -21.84 -5.49
N GLY A 280 8.98 -20.61 -5.37
CA GLY A 280 10.37 -20.27 -5.66
C GLY A 280 11.32 -20.46 -4.48
N ALA A 281 12.47 -19.79 -4.54
CA ALA A 281 13.52 -19.90 -3.51
C ALA A 281 13.03 -19.46 -2.12
N THR A 282 13.50 -20.14 -1.07
CA THR A 282 13.20 -19.86 0.35
C THR A 282 13.25 -18.35 0.65
N GLY A 283 12.24 -17.84 1.33
CA GLY A 283 12.15 -16.42 1.71
C GLY A 283 11.74 -15.47 0.60
N ALA A 284 11.43 -15.96 -0.61
CA ALA A 284 11.02 -15.09 -1.73
C ALA A 284 9.75 -14.27 -1.40
N VAL A 285 8.80 -14.81 -0.65
CA VAL A 285 7.61 -14.06 -0.20
C VAL A 285 7.98 -12.87 0.70
N ASN A 286 9.06 -12.97 1.49
CA ASN A 286 9.55 -11.88 2.31
C ASN A 286 10.26 -10.82 1.44
N ARG A 287 11.14 -11.25 0.52
CA ARG A 287 11.79 -10.36 -0.45
C ARG A 287 10.77 -9.62 -1.30
N TRP A 288 9.71 -10.31 -1.74
CA TRP A 288 8.55 -9.68 -2.38
C TRP A 288 7.91 -8.59 -1.52
N SER A 289 7.65 -8.87 -0.23
CA SER A 289 7.12 -7.89 0.71
C SER A 289 8.00 -6.63 0.82
N TYR A 290 9.32 -6.82 0.85
CA TYR A 290 10.28 -5.70 0.89
C TYR A 290 10.25 -4.89 -0.41
N ALA A 291 10.26 -5.57 -1.56
CA ALA A 291 10.17 -4.93 -2.87
C ALA A 291 8.87 -4.12 -3.01
N TRP A 292 7.75 -4.69 -2.61
CA TRP A 292 6.44 -4.03 -2.63
C TRP A 292 6.39 -2.80 -1.73
N ALA A 293 6.93 -2.88 -0.52
CA ALA A 293 7.00 -1.74 0.40
C ALA A 293 7.84 -0.60 -0.16
N MET A 294 8.98 -0.90 -0.79
CA MET A 294 9.85 0.07 -1.45
C MET A 294 9.19 0.71 -2.67
N PHE A 295 8.48 -0.08 -3.48
CA PHE A 295 7.71 0.41 -4.62
C PHE A 295 6.57 1.37 -4.19
N LEU A 296 5.85 1.04 -3.12
CA LEU A 296 4.74 1.88 -2.63
C LEU A 296 5.20 3.22 -2.04
N LEU A 297 6.43 3.34 -1.57
CA LEU A 297 6.90 4.55 -0.90
C LEU A 297 6.91 5.77 -1.84
N PRO A 298 7.60 5.77 -3.00
CA PRO A 298 7.56 6.90 -3.93
C PRO A 298 6.15 7.13 -4.51
N TYR A 299 5.36 6.09 -4.76
CA TYR A 299 3.97 6.22 -5.19
C TYR A 299 3.13 7.02 -4.18
N ALA A 300 3.19 6.63 -2.90
CA ALA A 300 2.40 7.25 -1.84
C ALA A 300 2.84 8.70 -1.53
N VAL A 301 4.13 9.02 -1.70
CA VAL A 301 4.68 10.34 -1.41
C VAL A 301 4.55 11.30 -2.58
N LEU A 302 4.65 10.81 -3.83
CA LEU A 302 4.74 11.65 -5.01
C LEU A 302 3.43 11.68 -5.83
N ALA A 303 2.91 10.51 -6.25
CA ALA A 303 1.78 10.45 -7.18
C ALA A 303 0.42 10.67 -6.48
N VAL A 304 0.19 10.03 -5.33
CA VAL A 304 -1.10 10.08 -4.61
C VAL A 304 -1.48 11.50 -4.18
N PRO A 305 -0.57 12.34 -3.63
CA PRO A 305 -0.92 13.71 -3.25
C PRO A 305 -1.35 14.56 -4.44
N VAL A 306 -0.71 14.42 -5.59
CA VAL A 306 -1.09 15.14 -6.81
C VAL A 306 -2.48 14.73 -7.27
N ALA A 307 -2.74 13.42 -7.37
CA ALA A 307 -4.04 12.89 -7.77
C ALA A 307 -5.17 13.33 -6.82
N THR A 308 -4.90 13.38 -5.52
CA THR A 308 -5.86 13.78 -4.50
C THR A 308 -6.13 15.28 -4.52
N ALA A 309 -5.10 16.11 -4.72
CA ALA A 309 -5.22 17.56 -4.75
C ALA A 309 -5.98 18.09 -5.99
N VAL A 310 -5.88 17.37 -7.11
CA VAL A 310 -6.54 17.75 -8.37
C VAL A 310 -8.00 17.31 -8.42
N PHE A 311 -8.35 16.22 -7.74
CA PHE A 311 -9.67 15.59 -7.81
C PHE A 311 -10.86 16.54 -7.55
N PRO A 312 -10.87 17.41 -6.51
CA PRO A 312 -11.99 18.32 -6.27
C PRO A 312 -12.21 19.33 -7.39
N ARG A 313 -11.13 19.74 -8.09
CA ARG A 313 -11.24 20.63 -9.26
C ARG A 313 -11.82 19.90 -10.46
N LEU A 314 -11.37 18.66 -10.71
CA LEU A 314 -11.92 17.81 -11.77
C LEU A 314 -13.41 17.53 -11.55
N SER A 315 -13.84 17.24 -10.33
CA SER A 315 -15.26 17.01 -10.03
C SER A 315 -16.12 18.23 -10.32
N ARG A 316 -15.67 19.42 -9.92
CA ARG A 316 -16.39 20.67 -10.20
C ARG A 316 -16.43 20.99 -11.70
N ALA A 317 -15.34 20.77 -12.41
CA ALA A 317 -15.30 21.00 -13.86
C ALA A 317 -16.22 20.02 -14.62
N ALA A 318 -16.34 18.77 -14.17
CA ALA A 318 -17.27 17.79 -14.73
C ALA A 318 -18.75 18.16 -14.51
N GLU A 319 -19.07 18.94 -13.47
CA GLU A 319 -20.41 19.46 -13.18
C GLU A 319 -20.74 20.75 -13.99
N GLY A 320 -19.90 21.15 -14.94
CA GLY A 320 -20.12 22.33 -15.78
C GLY A 320 -19.66 23.66 -15.16
N ALA A 321 -18.73 23.62 -14.18
CA ALA A 321 -18.07 24.83 -13.69
C ALA A 321 -17.23 25.51 -14.81
N HIS A 322 -16.92 26.80 -14.63
CA HIS A 322 -16.28 27.68 -15.63
C HIS A 322 -14.90 27.20 -16.14
N GLU A 323 -14.27 26.20 -15.51
CA GLU A 323 -13.01 25.65 -15.95
C GLU A 323 -13.23 24.41 -16.86
N ASP A 324 -12.57 24.38 -18.02
CA ASP A 324 -12.56 23.20 -18.90
C ASP A 324 -11.83 22.03 -18.24
N PHE A 325 -12.46 20.86 -18.21
CA PHE A 325 -11.94 19.63 -17.62
C PHE A 325 -10.55 19.25 -18.20
N ALA A 326 -10.39 19.39 -19.50
CA ALA A 326 -9.14 19.07 -20.21
C ALA A 326 -7.98 19.99 -19.76
N THR A 327 -8.25 21.27 -19.51
CA THR A 327 -7.24 22.25 -19.07
C THR A 327 -6.71 21.97 -17.66
N ILE A 328 -7.49 21.27 -16.83
CA ILE A 328 -7.07 20.81 -15.50
C ILE A 328 -6.35 19.46 -15.60
N LEU A 329 -6.90 18.52 -16.38
CA LEU A 329 -6.40 17.15 -16.42
C LEU A 329 -5.06 17.03 -17.14
N ALA A 330 -4.87 17.67 -18.30
CA ALA A 330 -3.64 17.53 -19.08
C ALA A 330 -2.37 17.93 -18.30
N PRO A 331 -2.31 19.09 -17.60
CA PRO A 331 -1.17 19.39 -16.72
C PRO A 331 -1.00 18.39 -15.57
N ALA A 332 -2.11 17.90 -14.99
CA ALA A 332 -2.04 16.94 -13.90
C ALA A 332 -1.44 15.60 -14.34
N VAL A 333 -1.79 15.09 -15.53
CA VAL A 333 -1.19 13.90 -16.13
C VAL A 333 0.32 14.09 -16.31
N ARG A 334 0.75 15.25 -16.85
CA ARG A 334 2.17 15.56 -17.04
C ARG A 334 2.93 15.61 -15.70
N VAL A 335 2.37 16.25 -14.70
CA VAL A 335 2.99 16.31 -13.36
C VAL A 335 3.08 14.92 -12.74
N VAL A 336 2.02 14.11 -12.80
CA VAL A 336 2.04 12.74 -12.25
C VAL A 336 3.11 11.89 -12.93
N LEU A 337 3.26 11.96 -14.24
CA LEU A 337 4.30 11.24 -14.98
C LEU A 337 5.69 11.68 -14.54
N LEU A 338 5.96 12.99 -14.42
CA LEU A 338 7.25 13.52 -13.98
C LEU A 338 7.58 13.11 -12.54
N VAL A 339 6.65 13.25 -11.59
CA VAL A 339 6.94 12.87 -10.20
C VAL A 339 7.07 11.35 -10.04
N SER A 340 6.30 10.56 -10.81
CA SER A 340 6.45 9.09 -10.84
C SER A 340 7.78 8.67 -11.44
N SER A 341 8.27 9.37 -12.47
CA SER A 341 9.58 9.10 -13.06
C SER A 341 10.75 9.48 -12.13
N LEU A 342 10.59 10.52 -11.31
CA LEU A 342 11.52 10.83 -10.22
C LEU A 342 11.59 9.67 -9.21
N GLY A 343 10.43 9.16 -8.81
CA GLY A 343 10.34 7.98 -7.94
C GLY A 343 11.00 6.75 -8.55
N ALA A 344 10.81 6.54 -9.86
CA ALA A 344 11.42 5.43 -10.60
C ALA A 344 12.95 5.55 -10.66
N ALA A 345 13.47 6.76 -10.94
CA ALA A 345 14.93 7.01 -10.92
C ALA A 345 15.53 6.70 -9.55
N ALA A 346 14.91 7.22 -8.48
CA ALA A 346 15.37 7.01 -7.11
C ALA A 346 15.31 5.53 -6.72
N LEU A 347 14.19 4.84 -6.99
CA LEU A 347 14.02 3.41 -6.67
C LEU A 347 15.05 2.53 -7.38
N ALA A 348 15.28 2.76 -8.68
CA ALA A 348 16.28 2.02 -9.44
C ALA A 348 17.71 2.28 -8.95
N ALA A 349 18.05 3.53 -8.60
CA ALA A 349 19.38 3.90 -8.11
C ALA A 349 19.71 3.26 -6.76
N VAL A 350 18.73 3.20 -5.84
CA VAL A 350 18.93 2.65 -4.49
C VAL A 350 18.73 1.14 -4.41
N ALA A 351 18.43 0.48 -5.53
CA ALA A 351 18.04 -0.93 -5.56
C ALA A 351 19.05 -1.86 -4.89
N ALA A 352 20.36 -1.72 -5.25
CA ALA A 352 21.41 -2.56 -4.69
C ALA A 352 21.66 -2.32 -3.18
N PRO A 353 21.92 -1.09 -2.70
CA PRO A 353 22.11 -0.86 -1.27
C PRO A 353 20.87 -1.21 -0.43
N VAL A 354 19.66 -0.95 -0.92
CA VAL A 354 18.43 -1.36 -0.25
C VAL A 354 18.32 -2.88 -0.14
N ALA A 355 18.60 -3.61 -1.23
CA ALA A 355 18.56 -5.06 -1.22
C ALA A 355 19.55 -5.65 -0.20
N VAL A 356 20.77 -5.11 -0.12
CA VAL A 356 21.75 -5.53 0.89
C VAL A 356 21.25 -5.25 2.30
N VAL A 357 20.71 -4.06 2.58
CA VAL A 357 20.17 -3.70 3.91
C VAL A 357 19.07 -4.67 4.37
N PHE A 358 18.21 -5.12 3.44
CA PHE A 358 17.10 -6.02 3.80
C PHE A 358 17.50 -7.51 3.87
N VAL A 359 18.41 -7.97 3.04
CA VAL A 359 18.69 -9.40 2.84
C VAL A 359 20.06 -9.83 3.38
N ALA A 360 21.06 -8.98 3.39
CA ALA A 360 22.37 -9.27 4.01
C ALA A 360 22.37 -9.02 5.53
N SER A 361 21.26 -9.28 6.18
CA SER A 361 21.06 -9.15 7.62
C SER A 361 21.66 -10.31 8.40
N ARG A 362 21.68 -10.19 9.73
CA ARG A 362 22.15 -11.28 10.65
C ARG A 362 21.43 -12.61 10.44
N VAL A 363 20.19 -12.57 9.96
CA VAL A 363 19.32 -13.75 9.74
C VAL A 363 18.99 -13.97 8.26
N GLY A 364 19.35 -13.05 7.36
CA GLY A 364 19.00 -13.11 5.95
C GLY A 364 19.80 -14.14 5.16
N SER A 365 19.29 -14.51 3.98
CA SER A 365 19.91 -15.46 3.05
C SER A 365 21.16 -14.94 2.35
N GLY A 366 21.37 -13.61 2.35
CA GLY A 366 22.41 -12.95 1.55
C GLY A 366 22.09 -12.83 0.05
N GLN A 367 20.96 -13.37 -0.43
CA GLN A 367 20.53 -13.34 -1.84
C GLN A 367 19.97 -11.97 -2.24
N SER A 368 20.79 -10.92 -2.16
CA SER A 368 20.35 -9.55 -2.47
C SER A 368 20.10 -9.30 -3.97
N GLY A 369 20.67 -10.11 -4.85
CA GLY A 369 20.62 -9.89 -6.30
C GLY A 369 19.21 -9.91 -6.89
N ASP A 370 18.36 -10.87 -6.50
CA ASP A 370 16.97 -10.95 -6.97
C ASP A 370 16.13 -9.78 -6.47
N LEU A 371 16.29 -9.37 -5.20
CA LEU A 371 15.59 -8.20 -4.66
C LEU A 371 16.03 -6.91 -5.35
N ALA A 372 17.33 -6.74 -5.62
CA ALA A 372 17.84 -5.57 -6.34
C ALA A 372 17.27 -5.52 -7.77
N ALA A 373 17.32 -6.64 -8.49
CA ALA A 373 16.74 -6.75 -9.84
C ALA A 373 15.22 -6.48 -9.83
N ALA A 374 14.49 -7.00 -8.84
CA ALA A 374 13.07 -6.74 -8.67
C ALA A 374 12.76 -5.24 -8.49
N LEU A 375 13.55 -4.52 -7.67
CA LEU A 375 13.37 -3.07 -7.48
C LEU A 375 13.61 -2.28 -8.78
N VAL A 376 14.61 -2.66 -9.57
CA VAL A 376 14.87 -2.05 -10.88
C VAL A 376 13.72 -2.33 -11.85
N LEU A 377 13.21 -3.57 -11.89
CA LEU A 377 12.09 -3.97 -12.75
C LEU A 377 10.75 -3.36 -12.32
N PHE A 378 10.58 -3.06 -11.03
CA PHE A 378 9.41 -2.33 -10.52
C PHE A 378 9.41 -0.85 -10.89
N ALA A 379 10.58 -0.24 -11.02
CA ALA A 379 10.70 1.21 -11.16
C ALA A 379 9.85 1.80 -12.30
N PRO A 380 9.82 1.25 -13.53
CA PRO A 380 8.96 1.75 -14.60
C PRO A 380 7.46 1.64 -14.28
N GLY A 381 7.06 0.64 -13.50
CA GLY A 381 5.67 0.45 -13.06
C GLY A 381 5.08 1.62 -12.27
N LEU A 382 5.93 2.47 -11.64
CA LEU A 382 5.50 3.67 -10.94
C LEU A 382 4.80 4.68 -11.87
N LEU A 383 5.19 4.78 -13.13
CA LEU A 383 4.54 5.67 -14.09
C LEU A 383 3.10 5.19 -14.36
N GLY A 384 2.94 3.90 -14.63
CA GLY A 384 1.62 3.28 -14.83
C GLY A 384 0.75 3.42 -13.57
N TYR A 385 1.29 3.13 -12.41
CA TYR A 385 0.55 3.20 -11.15
C TYR A 385 0.16 4.63 -10.76
N GLY A 386 1.02 5.62 -11.04
CA GLY A 386 0.70 7.03 -10.91
C GLY A 386 -0.46 7.45 -11.81
N LEU A 387 -0.47 6.99 -13.07
CA LEU A 387 -1.58 7.21 -13.98
C LEU A 387 -2.87 6.54 -13.47
N VAL A 388 -2.82 5.32 -12.97
CA VAL A 388 -3.99 4.65 -12.35
C VAL A 388 -4.56 5.52 -11.23
N ALA A 389 -3.72 6.06 -10.34
CA ALA A 389 -4.18 6.90 -9.23
C ALA A 389 -4.92 8.17 -9.68
N LEU A 390 -4.47 8.83 -10.73
CA LEU A 390 -5.07 10.06 -11.25
C LEU A 390 -6.28 9.77 -12.13
N LEU A 391 -6.13 8.86 -13.12
CA LEU A 391 -7.12 8.68 -14.18
C LEU A 391 -8.38 7.97 -13.72
N THR A 392 -8.29 7.05 -12.74
CA THR A 392 -9.48 6.47 -12.11
C THR A 392 -10.34 7.54 -11.45
N ARG A 393 -9.71 8.51 -10.75
CA ARG A 393 -10.42 9.65 -10.14
C ARG A 393 -11.02 10.57 -11.20
N ALA A 394 -10.30 10.83 -12.29
CA ALA A 394 -10.80 11.63 -13.41
C ALA A 394 -12.03 10.98 -14.06
N LEU A 395 -12.00 9.67 -14.31
CA LEU A 395 -13.13 8.92 -14.85
C LEU A 395 -14.31 8.87 -13.89
N TYR A 396 -14.07 8.75 -12.58
CA TYR A 396 -15.15 8.83 -11.58
C TYR A 396 -15.82 10.22 -11.58
N ALA A 397 -15.04 11.29 -11.73
CA ALA A 397 -15.59 12.64 -11.83
C ALA A 397 -16.49 12.80 -13.08
N LEU A 398 -16.14 12.15 -14.20
CA LEU A 398 -16.93 12.13 -15.44
C LEU A 398 -18.13 11.15 -15.40
N GLY A 399 -18.35 10.41 -14.32
CA GLY A 399 -19.39 9.38 -14.25
C GLY A 399 -19.02 8.05 -14.94
N GLU A 400 -17.79 7.95 -15.48
CA GLU A 400 -17.26 6.80 -16.24
C GLU A 400 -16.66 5.71 -15.33
N GLY A 401 -17.34 5.40 -14.23
CA GLY A 401 -16.85 4.42 -13.25
C GLY A 401 -16.63 3.01 -13.83
N ARG A 402 -17.43 2.60 -14.83
CA ARG A 402 -17.27 1.30 -15.51
C ARG A 402 -15.98 1.25 -16.31
N SER A 403 -15.65 2.31 -17.04
CA SER A 403 -14.42 2.44 -17.81
C SER A 403 -13.19 2.44 -16.90
N ALA A 404 -13.27 3.12 -15.73
CA ALA A 404 -12.23 3.10 -14.71
C ALA A 404 -12.00 1.69 -14.14
N ALA A 405 -13.07 0.98 -13.79
CA ALA A 405 -13.01 -0.38 -13.27
C ALA A 405 -12.46 -1.35 -14.32
N ALA A 406 -12.97 -1.31 -15.56
CA ALA A 406 -12.54 -2.20 -16.64
C ALA A 406 -11.04 -2.05 -16.95
N GLY A 407 -10.54 -0.81 -17.08
CA GLY A 407 -9.11 -0.56 -17.32
C GLY A 407 -8.22 -1.04 -16.18
N THR A 408 -8.65 -0.86 -14.94
CA THR A 408 -7.90 -1.31 -13.76
C THR A 408 -7.92 -2.84 -13.63
N VAL A 409 -9.08 -3.48 -13.81
CA VAL A 409 -9.20 -4.95 -13.78
C VAL A 409 -8.39 -5.59 -14.89
N ALA A 410 -8.42 -5.04 -16.11
CA ALA A 410 -7.59 -5.53 -17.21
C ALA A 410 -6.09 -5.49 -16.87
N GLY A 411 -5.63 -4.43 -16.21
CA GLY A 411 -4.26 -4.37 -15.70
C GLY A 411 -3.96 -5.49 -14.69
N TRP A 412 -4.85 -5.75 -13.73
CA TRP A 412 -4.67 -6.84 -12.76
C TRP A 412 -4.70 -8.22 -13.43
N VAL A 413 -5.49 -8.40 -14.48
CA VAL A 413 -5.47 -9.65 -15.28
C VAL A 413 -4.11 -9.85 -15.95
N VAL A 414 -3.52 -8.79 -16.51
CA VAL A 414 -2.16 -8.87 -17.07
C VAL A 414 -1.12 -9.19 -16.00
N VAL A 415 -1.24 -8.60 -14.80
CA VAL A 415 -0.38 -8.98 -13.65
C VAL A 415 -0.55 -10.46 -13.35
N LEU A 416 -1.79 -10.97 -13.25
CA LEU A 416 -2.08 -12.37 -12.95
C LEU A 416 -1.46 -13.32 -13.98
N ILE A 417 -1.61 -13.00 -15.26
CA ILE A 417 -0.98 -13.79 -16.36
C ILE A 417 0.54 -13.78 -16.17
N GLY A 418 1.14 -12.61 -15.95
CA GLY A 418 2.58 -12.49 -15.72
C GLY A 418 3.07 -13.25 -14.49
N VAL A 419 2.30 -13.26 -13.39
CA VAL A 419 2.60 -14.00 -12.15
C VAL A 419 2.60 -15.53 -12.38
N VAL A 420 1.77 -16.02 -13.31
CA VAL A 420 1.73 -17.45 -13.66
C VAL A 420 2.82 -17.81 -14.67
N VAL A 421 3.02 -16.97 -15.69
CA VAL A 421 3.89 -17.32 -16.83
C VAL A 421 5.37 -17.03 -16.55
N LEU A 422 5.70 -15.86 -15.98
CA LEU A 422 7.11 -15.47 -15.85
C LEU A 422 7.91 -16.36 -14.88
N PRO A 423 7.39 -16.77 -13.70
CA PRO A 423 8.08 -17.73 -12.86
C PRO A 423 8.27 -19.11 -13.50
N ALA A 424 7.36 -19.52 -14.40
CA ALA A 424 7.46 -20.81 -15.09
C ALA A 424 8.59 -20.84 -16.15
N VAL A 425 9.07 -19.69 -16.61
CA VAL A 425 10.12 -19.58 -17.65
C VAL A 425 11.44 -19.01 -17.13
N LEU A 426 11.46 -18.50 -15.91
CA LEU A 426 12.67 -17.95 -15.27
C LEU A 426 13.14 -18.88 -14.14
N PRO A 427 14.43 -18.88 -13.80
CA PRO A 427 14.95 -19.65 -12.67
C PRO A 427 14.27 -19.25 -11.34
N ASP A 428 14.10 -20.22 -10.42
CA ASP A 428 13.43 -20.05 -9.13
C ASP A 428 14.08 -18.97 -8.26
N GLU A 429 15.39 -18.77 -8.40
CA GLU A 429 16.12 -17.70 -7.70
C GLU A 429 15.69 -16.29 -8.16
N ARG A 430 15.01 -16.16 -9.31
CA ARG A 430 14.55 -14.90 -9.90
C ARG A 430 13.05 -14.67 -9.80
N VAL A 431 12.37 -15.40 -8.94
CA VAL A 431 10.92 -15.30 -8.81
C VAL A 431 10.45 -13.90 -8.42
N VAL A 432 11.16 -13.19 -7.53
CA VAL A 432 10.77 -11.83 -7.10
C VAL A 432 10.91 -10.84 -8.25
N SER A 433 11.96 -10.98 -9.05
CA SER A 433 12.16 -10.21 -10.29
C SER A 433 11.05 -10.46 -11.31
N ALA A 434 10.62 -11.73 -11.48
CA ALA A 434 9.52 -12.11 -12.35
C ALA A 434 8.20 -11.45 -11.91
N LEU A 435 7.90 -11.51 -10.62
CA LEU A 435 6.71 -10.89 -10.02
C LEU A 435 6.70 -9.36 -10.18
N ALA A 436 7.86 -8.71 -10.01
CA ALA A 436 8.03 -7.28 -10.20
C ALA A 436 7.80 -6.86 -11.66
N LEU A 437 8.34 -7.64 -12.61
CA LEU A 437 8.11 -7.43 -14.04
C LEU A 437 6.64 -7.60 -14.41
N ALA A 438 5.97 -8.64 -13.89
CA ALA A 438 4.53 -8.87 -14.08
C ALA A 438 3.71 -7.64 -13.66
N HIS A 439 4.02 -7.06 -12.50
CA HIS A 439 3.37 -5.85 -12.01
C HIS A 439 3.62 -4.64 -12.91
N THR A 440 4.85 -4.42 -13.30
CA THR A 440 5.21 -3.31 -14.20
C THR A 440 4.45 -3.39 -15.51
N LEU A 441 4.36 -4.57 -16.12
CA LEU A 441 3.58 -4.78 -17.34
C LEU A 441 2.09 -4.50 -17.12
N GLY A 442 1.49 -5.08 -16.09
CA GLY A 442 0.07 -4.89 -15.79
C GLY A 442 -0.30 -3.46 -15.44
N LEU A 443 0.49 -2.78 -14.61
CA LEU A 443 0.25 -1.38 -14.25
C LEU A 443 0.45 -0.44 -15.44
N THR A 444 1.38 -0.74 -16.34
CA THR A 444 1.56 0.00 -17.59
C THR A 444 0.36 -0.17 -18.51
N VAL A 445 -0.14 -1.41 -18.68
CA VAL A 445 -1.35 -1.69 -19.46
C VAL A 445 -2.56 -0.97 -18.85
N ALA A 446 -2.75 -1.02 -17.53
CA ALA A 446 -3.82 -0.28 -16.86
C ALA A 446 -3.73 1.22 -17.16
N GLY A 447 -2.53 1.81 -17.02
CA GLY A 447 -2.29 3.23 -17.31
C GLY A 447 -2.66 3.60 -18.75
N VAL A 448 -2.25 2.79 -19.73
CA VAL A 448 -2.56 3.00 -21.16
C VAL A 448 -4.06 2.88 -21.43
N LEU A 449 -4.73 1.87 -20.87
CA LEU A 449 -6.18 1.69 -21.04
C LEU A 449 -6.97 2.85 -20.43
N LEU A 450 -6.57 3.33 -19.25
CA LEU A 450 -7.19 4.47 -18.60
C LEU A 450 -6.92 5.79 -19.36
N LEU A 451 -5.73 5.99 -19.95
CA LEU A 451 -5.48 7.12 -20.84
C LEU A 451 -6.41 7.09 -22.06
N ARG A 452 -6.61 5.93 -22.67
CA ARG A 452 -7.56 5.77 -23.78
C ARG A 452 -9.00 6.05 -23.36
N ALA A 453 -9.41 5.58 -22.18
CA ALA A 453 -10.75 5.82 -21.64
C ALA A 453 -11.00 7.31 -21.39
N VAL A 454 -10.05 8.00 -20.76
CA VAL A 454 -10.13 9.45 -20.54
C VAL A 454 -10.14 10.23 -21.85
N HIS A 455 -9.30 9.85 -22.82
CA HIS A 455 -9.28 10.49 -24.14
C HIS A 455 -10.64 10.42 -24.84
N ARG A 456 -11.33 9.27 -24.73
CA ARG A 456 -12.68 9.10 -25.30
C ARG A 456 -13.73 9.92 -24.55
N ALA A 457 -13.63 10.00 -23.22
CA ALA A 457 -14.63 10.67 -22.39
C ALA A 457 -14.47 12.20 -22.34
N ALA A 458 -13.22 12.70 -22.30
CA ALA A 458 -12.90 14.12 -22.11
C ALA A 458 -12.32 14.79 -23.37
N GLY A 459 -12.20 14.05 -24.48
CA GLY A 459 -11.72 14.58 -25.75
C GLY A 459 -10.19 14.75 -25.86
N PRO A 460 -9.68 15.10 -27.06
CA PRO A 460 -8.25 15.13 -27.38
C PRO A 460 -7.43 16.14 -26.57
N GLY A 461 -8.04 17.24 -26.13
CA GLY A 461 -7.39 18.25 -25.29
C GLY A 461 -6.89 17.73 -23.95
N SER A 462 -7.52 16.66 -23.43
CA SER A 462 -7.22 16.07 -22.12
C SER A 462 -5.81 15.45 -21.99
N LEU A 463 -5.15 15.15 -23.12
CA LEU A 463 -3.82 14.53 -23.18
C LEU A 463 -2.77 15.38 -23.90
N THR A 464 -2.98 16.69 -23.99
CA THR A 464 -2.06 17.60 -24.67
C THR A 464 -0.66 17.54 -24.04
N GLY A 465 0.37 17.30 -24.89
CA GLY A 465 1.77 17.21 -24.49
C GLY A 465 2.16 15.86 -23.86
N LEU A 466 1.29 14.85 -23.87
CA LEU A 466 1.54 13.54 -23.26
C LEU A 466 2.81 12.89 -23.81
N VAL A 467 2.97 12.77 -25.13
CA VAL A 467 4.09 12.05 -25.76
C VAL A 467 5.43 12.66 -25.33
N ARG A 468 5.55 14.00 -25.38
CA ARG A 468 6.76 14.71 -24.95
C ARG A 468 7.11 14.39 -23.49
N VAL A 469 6.11 14.42 -22.60
CA VAL A 469 6.36 14.18 -21.17
C VAL A 469 6.61 12.72 -20.87
N VAL A 470 5.99 11.77 -21.56
CA VAL A 470 6.32 10.34 -21.45
C VAL A 470 7.78 10.09 -21.82
N VAL A 471 8.23 10.61 -22.98
CA VAL A 471 9.64 10.48 -23.40
C VAL A 471 10.58 11.14 -22.39
N ALA A 472 10.27 12.38 -21.97
CA ALA A 472 11.08 13.07 -20.95
C ALA A 472 11.15 12.29 -19.63
N SER A 473 10.03 11.73 -19.17
CA SER A 473 9.93 10.94 -17.96
C SER A 473 10.77 9.66 -18.05
N LEU A 474 10.70 8.94 -19.17
CA LEU A 474 11.46 7.72 -19.38
C LEU A 474 12.97 8.01 -19.46
N LEU A 475 13.37 9.04 -20.22
CA LEU A 475 14.78 9.42 -20.33
C LEU A 475 15.36 9.88 -18.99
N SER A 476 14.61 10.69 -18.24
CA SER A 476 15.07 11.19 -16.94
C SER A 476 15.15 10.06 -15.89
N ALA A 477 14.16 9.15 -15.88
CA ALA A 477 14.17 7.99 -14.98
C ALA A 477 15.32 7.04 -15.30
N PHE A 478 15.52 6.74 -16.59
CA PHE A 478 16.60 5.87 -17.03
C PHE A 478 17.98 6.48 -16.71
N ALA A 479 18.21 7.75 -17.04
CA ALA A 479 19.48 8.41 -16.77
C ALA A 479 19.79 8.46 -15.25
N GLY A 480 18.83 8.89 -14.44
CA GLY A 480 19.00 8.95 -12.98
C GLY A 480 19.23 7.59 -12.35
N GLY A 481 18.43 6.60 -12.74
CA GLY A 481 18.54 5.21 -12.24
C GLY A 481 19.86 4.56 -12.68
N LEU A 482 20.25 4.73 -13.95
CA LEU A 482 21.51 4.17 -14.49
C LEU A 482 22.75 4.77 -13.79
N VAL A 483 22.84 6.10 -13.71
CA VAL A 483 23.99 6.76 -13.08
C VAL A 483 24.08 6.41 -11.60
N GLY A 484 22.97 6.48 -10.86
CA GLY A 484 22.93 6.10 -9.46
C GLY A 484 23.29 4.63 -9.24
N GLY A 485 22.73 3.72 -10.05
CA GLY A 485 23.00 2.28 -9.98
C GLY A 485 24.45 1.93 -10.32
N LEU A 486 25.04 2.56 -11.37
CA LEU A 486 26.45 2.35 -11.73
C LEU A 486 27.42 2.83 -10.64
N VAL A 487 27.13 3.99 -10.01
CA VAL A 487 27.93 4.50 -8.90
C VAL A 487 27.78 3.56 -7.70
N GLY A 488 26.57 3.15 -7.36
CA GLY A 488 26.30 2.21 -6.27
C GLY A 488 27.01 0.87 -6.43
N ALA A 489 27.11 0.36 -7.68
CA ALA A 489 27.80 -0.90 -7.96
C ALA A 489 29.33 -0.81 -7.86
N ARG A 490 29.91 0.39 -7.96
CA ARG A 490 31.37 0.59 -7.91
C ARG A 490 31.89 1.00 -6.54
N VAL A 491 31.05 1.52 -5.68
CA VAL A 491 31.45 1.96 -4.33
C VAL A 491 31.26 0.80 -3.36
N GLY A 492 32.36 0.14 -3.02
CA GLY A 492 32.38 -0.88 -1.98
C GLY A 492 32.25 -0.23 -0.60
N VAL A 493 31.19 -0.60 0.12
CA VAL A 493 30.97 -0.17 1.52
C VAL A 493 30.78 -1.38 2.41
N HIS A 494 31.00 -1.22 3.71
CA HIS A 494 30.90 -2.31 4.66
C HIS A 494 29.86 -1.97 5.74
N GLY A 495 29.00 -2.93 6.03
CA GLY A 495 27.98 -2.86 7.06
C GLY A 495 26.73 -2.03 6.68
N ILE A 496 25.68 -2.20 7.45
CA ILE A 496 24.36 -1.59 7.17
C ILE A 496 24.42 -0.07 7.12
N ALA A 497 25.19 0.57 8.00
CA ALA A 497 25.32 2.02 8.02
C ALA A 497 25.99 2.56 6.73
N GLY A 498 27.00 1.85 6.22
CA GLY A 498 27.64 2.16 4.94
C GLY A 498 26.68 2.04 3.76
N GLU A 499 25.88 0.96 3.72
CA GLU A 499 24.87 0.75 2.68
C GLU A 499 23.76 1.80 2.73
N VAL A 500 23.33 2.20 3.93
CA VAL A 500 22.34 3.29 4.08
C VAL A 500 22.93 4.61 3.58
N ALA A 501 24.16 4.96 3.95
CA ALA A 501 24.82 6.18 3.49
C ALA A 501 25.02 6.16 1.96
N LEU A 502 25.44 5.03 1.39
CA LEU A 502 25.54 4.83 -0.06
C LEU A 502 24.17 5.01 -0.73
N GLY A 503 23.12 4.36 -0.20
CA GLY A 503 21.75 4.47 -0.71
C GLY A 503 21.27 5.93 -0.74
N VAL A 504 21.50 6.70 0.31
CA VAL A 504 21.20 8.13 0.36
C VAL A 504 21.99 8.89 -0.71
N GLY A 505 23.29 8.65 -0.82
CA GLY A 505 24.17 9.33 -1.79
C GLY A 505 23.76 9.07 -3.24
N VAL A 506 23.53 7.80 -3.62
CA VAL A 506 23.10 7.45 -4.99
C VAL A 506 21.68 7.91 -5.27
N GLY A 507 20.80 7.91 -4.27
CA GLY A 507 19.46 8.45 -4.39
C GLY A 507 19.47 9.95 -4.69
N VAL A 508 20.26 10.73 -3.96
CA VAL A 508 20.43 12.18 -4.22
C VAL A 508 21.05 12.40 -5.61
N LEU A 509 22.06 11.64 -5.99
CA LEU A 509 22.67 11.71 -7.32
C LEU A 509 21.64 11.43 -8.42
N ALA A 510 20.81 10.40 -8.27
CA ALA A 510 19.75 10.07 -9.22
C ALA A 510 18.73 11.20 -9.36
N VAL A 511 18.34 11.84 -8.26
CA VAL A 511 17.43 13.00 -8.27
C VAL A 511 18.07 14.18 -9.02
N LEU A 512 19.36 14.46 -8.81
CA LEU A 512 20.06 15.55 -9.49
C LEU A 512 20.18 15.29 -11.00
N VAL A 513 20.56 14.07 -11.39
CA VAL A 513 20.62 13.66 -12.82
C VAL A 513 19.24 13.71 -13.46
N TRP A 514 18.22 13.17 -12.77
CA TRP A 514 16.83 13.26 -13.21
C TRP A 514 16.41 14.72 -13.43
N ALA A 515 16.69 15.61 -12.47
CA ALA A 515 16.32 17.02 -12.55
C ALA A 515 17.01 17.74 -13.73
N LEU A 516 18.29 17.41 -13.96
CA LEU A 516 19.06 17.93 -15.07
C LEU A 516 18.43 17.50 -16.41
N VAL A 517 18.20 16.20 -16.62
CA VAL A 517 17.62 15.68 -17.87
C VAL A 517 16.20 16.20 -18.06
N ALA A 518 15.36 16.20 -17.03
CA ALA A 518 13.99 16.69 -17.09
C ALA A 518 13.92 18.21 -17.44
N ARG A 519 14.90 18.99 -16.94
CA ARG A 519 15.01 20.43 -17.27
C ARG A 519 15.24 20.67 -18.77
N PHE A 520 15.97 19.80 -19.44
CA PHE A 520 16.23 19.94 -20.90
C PHE A 520 15.09 19.35 -21.74
N THR A 521 14.49 18.24 -21.31
CA THR A 521 13.48 17.49 -22.09
C THR A 521 12.05 18.02 -21.88
N ALA A 522 11.72 18.54 -20.68
CA ALA A 522 10.40 19.08 -20.33
C ALA A 522 10.49 20.40 -19.53
N PRO A 523 11.13 21.47 -20.05
CA PRO A 523 11.43 22.69 -19.29
C PRO A 523 10.19 23.42 -18.78
N THR A 524 9.11 23.42 -19.54
CA THR A 524 7.83 24.08 -19.16
C THR A 524 7.17 23.35 -17.99
N ASP A 525 7.15 22.03 -18.01
CA ASP A 525 6.50 21.21 -16.99
C ASP A 525 7.29 21.20 -15.68
N VAL A 526 8.63 21.19 -15.76
CA VAL A 526 9.52 21.33 -14.59
C VAL A 526 9.37 22.70 -13.93
N ARG A 527 9.26 23.79 -14.70
CA ARG A 527 8.99 25.14 -14.14
C ARG A 527 7.62 25.21 -13.46
N ALA A 528 6.60 24.59 -14.02
CA ALA A 528 5.28 24.51 -13.41
C ALA A 528 5.31 23.74 -12.06
N LEU A 529 6.02 22.61 -12.02
CA LEU A 529 6.20 21.82 -10.81
C LEU A 529 6.95 22.61 -9.72
N THR A 530 8.09 23.23 -10.04
CA THR A 530 8.88 24.00 -9.07
C THR A 530 8.17 25.28 -8.62
N GLY A 531 7.40 25.93 -9.49
CA GLY A 531 6.57 27.08 -9.14
C GLY A 531 5.45 26.74 -8.16
N THR A 532 4.88 25.55 -8.26
CA THR A 532 3.88 25.04 -7.32
C THR A 532 4.50 24.73 -5.96
N LEU A 533 5.64 24.05 -5.92
CA LEU A 533 6.38 23.77 -4.69
C LEU A 533 6.79 25.03 -3.94
N ARG A 534 7.30 26.04 -4.64
CA ARG A 534 7.66 27.36 -4.03
C ARG A 534 6.46 28.05 -3.39
N ARG A 535 5.27 27.92 -3.96
CA ARG A 535 4.02 28.50 -3.39
C ARG A 535 3.57 27.76 -2.14
N VAL A 536 3.77 26.45 -2.06
CA VAL A 536 3.44 25.64 -0.88
C VAL A 536 4.40 25.93 0.28
N VAL A 537 5.70 26.06 0.02
CA VAL A 537 6.73 26.34 1.05
C VAL A 537 6.63 27.77 1.60
N ARG A 538 6.12 28.73 0.81
CA ARG A 538 5.95 30.13 1.24
C ARG A 538 4.64 30.42 2.00
N ARG A 539 3.74 29.46 2.08
CA ARG A 539 2.49 29.53 2.86
C ARG A 539 2.63 28.74 4.17
#